data_98227a0ea65e08d1a1f92269e4b6da71
#
_entry.id   98227a0ea65e08d1a1f92269e4b6da71
#
_cell.length_a   1.000
_cell.length_b   1.000
_cell.length_c   1.000
_cell.angle_alpha   90.00
_cell.angle_beta   90.00
_cell.angle_gamma   90.00
#
_symmetry.space_group_name_H-M   'P 1'
#
loop_
_entity.id
_entity.type
_entity.pdbx_description
1 polymer ?
#
loop_
_entity_poly.entity_id
_entity_poly.type
_entity_poly.pdbx_seq_one_letter_code
_entity_poly.pdbx_strand_id
1 'polypeptide(L)'
;LFLSLFIGISLGLLGGGGSILTVPILTYVAGLEPREAIAASLFVVGTTSLVSAISHARNGRVRWKTGLLFGAAGMVGAFGGGLLGGYIPGTILMIAFALMMIATSTAMLRGRKEKRGASKSSLWRVLVDGLVVGAVTGLVGAGGGFLVVPALALLGGLSMPVAVGTSLVVITMKSFAGLAGYLTSVQLDWGLVLMVTAAAIVGSLVGSRLAGRMPETLLRKGFGVFVLVMGVFVLSLELL
;
A
#
# COMPACT_ATOMS: atom_id res chain seq x y z
N LEU A 1 15.87 2.05 12.28
CA LEU A 1 16.61 2.22 11.02
C LEU A 1 16.74 0.92 10.23
N PHE A 2 17.22 -0.20 10.79
CA PHE A 2 17.30 -1.49 10.08
C PHE A 2 15.94 -1.96 9.56
N LEU A 3 14.91 -1.87 10.40
CA LEU A 3 13.55 -2.23 10.00
C LEU A 3 12.97 -1.29 8.94
N SER A 4 13.30 -0.01 8.99
CA SER A 4 12.89 0.96 7.95
C SER A 4 13.54 0.65 6.60
N LEU A 5 14.77 0.19 6.60
CA LEU A 5 15.46 -0.29 5.40
C LEU A 5 14.75 -1.54 4.85
N PHE A 6 14.31 -2.44 5.73
CA PHE A 6 13.55 -3.64 5.35
C PHE A 6 12.16 -3.30 4.78
N ILE A 7 11.45 -2.32 5.36
CA ILE A 7 10.22 -1.75 4.78
C ILE A 7 10.49 -1.30 3.34
N GLY A 8 11.56 -0.52 3.15
CA GLY A 8 11.95 -0.02 1.83
C GLY A 8 12.26 -1.13 0.84
N ILE A 9 13.08 -2.11 1.22
CA ILE A 9 13.41 -3.26 0.37
C ILE A 9 12.14 -4.00 -0.04
N SER A 10 11.22 -4.24 0.88
CA SER A 10 9.95 -4.90 0.61
C SER A 10 9.08 -4.08 -0.35
N LEU A 11 9.04 -2.76 -0.19
CA LEU A 11 8.36 -1.83 -1.11
C LEU A 11 8.98 -1.87 -2.51
N GLY A 12 10.31 -1.87 -2.60
CA GLY A 12 11.02 -1.93 -3.87
C GLY A 12 10.88 -3.28 -4.59
N LEU A 13 10.89 -4.40 -3.85
CA LEU A 13 10.74 -5.75 -4.39
C LEU A 13 9.34 -6.02 -4.95
N LEU A 14 8.31 -5.61 -4.21
CA LEU A 14 6.93 -6.02 -4.42
C LEU A 14 6.05 -4.88 -4.98
N GLY A 15 6.67 -3.74 -5.30
CA GLY A 15 5.93 -2.54 -5.62
C GLY A 15 5.13 -2.10 -4.39
N GLY A 16 3.88 -1.69 -4.56
CA GLY A 16 3.05 -1.26 -3.44
C GLY A 16 2.78 -2.30 -2.34
N GLY A 17 3.17 -3.57 -2.53
CA GLY A 17 2.90 -4.64 -1.56
C GLY A 17 3.65 -4.51 -0.24
N GLY A 18 4.85 -3.92 -0.24
CA GLY A 18 5.66 -3.72 0.97
C GLY A 18 5.10 -2.68 1.97
N SER A 19 4.14 -1.86 1.54
CA SER A 19 3.49 -0.86 2.41
C SER A 19 2.78 -1.45 3.63
N ILE A 20 2.40 -2.72 3.53
CA ILE A 20 1.66 -3.44 4.58
C ILE A 20 2.46 -3.61 5.86
N LEU A 21 3.80 -3.57 5.80
CA LEU A 21 4.69 -3.72 6.95
C LEU A 21 4.89 -2.43 7.73
N THR A 22 4.64 -1.28 7.10
CA THR A 22 5.00 0.00 7.68
C THR A 22 4.22 0.26 8.97
N VAL A 23 2.90 0.02 8.96
CA VAL A 23 2.05 0.24 10.15
C VAL A 23 2.47 -0.66 11.32
N PRO A 24 2.55 -2.00 11.20
CA PRO A 24 2.97 -2.85 12.31
C PRO A 24 4.35 -2.50 12.86
N ILE A 25 5.31 -2.17 12.01
CA ILE A 25 6.66 -1.80 12.45
C ILE A 25 6.63 -0.47 13.22
N LEU A 26 5.88 0.51 12.77
CA LEU A 26 5.75 1.78 13.46
C LEU A 26 5.00 1.64 14.78
N THR A 27 3.98 0.80 14.85
CA THR A 27 3.21 0.58 16.08
C THR A 27 3.99 -0.28 17.09
N TYR A 28 4.41 -1.48 16.70
CA TYR A 28 4.95 -2.46 17.66
C TYR A 28 6.45 -2.34 17.91
N VAL A 29 7.20 -1.70 17.03
CA VAL A 29 8.66 -1.56 17.19
C VAL A 29 9.07 -0.13 17.48
N ALA A 30 8.46 0.85 16.82
CA ALA A 30 8.73 2.26 17.11
C ALA A 30 7.88 2.81 18.27
N GLY A 31 6.84 2.08 18.73
CA GLY A 31 6.01 2.45 19.88
C GLY A 31 5.03 3.59 19.61
N LEU A 32 4.73 3.86 18.32
CA LEU A 32 3.75 4.88 17.97
C LEU A 32 2.32 4.40 18.24
N GLU A 33 1.46 5.32 18.64
CA GLU A 33 0.04 5.02 18.68
C GLU A 33 -0.49 4.59 17.29
N PRO A 34 -1.48 3.67 17.21
CA PRO A 34 -1.95 3.14 15.92
C PRO A 34 -2.36 4.22 14.90
N ARG A 35 -2.99 5.31 15.34
CA ARG A 35 -3.38 6.42 14.47
C ARG A 35 -2.16 7.17 13.92
N GLU A 36 -1.17 7.43 14.77
CA GLU A 36 0.08 8.07 14.38
C GLU A 36 0.87 7.17 13.42
N ALA A 37 0.97 5.87 13.72
CA ALA A 37 1.63 4.88 12.88
C ALA A 37 0.97 4.81 11.49
N ILE A 38 -0.36 4.85 11.42
CA ILE A 38 -1.12 4.89 10.17
C ILE A 38 -0.80 6.17 9.39
N ALA A 39 -0.89 7.33 10.02
CA ALA A 39 -0.60 8.61 9.37
C ALA A 39 0.87 8.69 8.91
N ALA A 40 1.83 8.28 9.75
CA ALA A 40 3.24 8.20 9.40
C ALA A 40 3.48 7.23 8.23
N SER A 41 2.82 6.07 8.23
CA SER A 41 2.94 5.10 7.14
C SER A 41 2.46 5.66 5.81
N LEU A 42 1.39 6.46 5.79
CA LEU A 42 0.90 7.12 4.58
C LEU A 42 1.95 8.06 3.98
N PHE A 43 2.68 8.79 4.82
CA PHE A 43 3.78 9.65 4.36
C PHE A 43 4.95 8.82 3.80
N VAL A 44 5.43 7.82 4.55
CA VAL A 44 6.54 6.94 4.16
C VAL A 44 6.22 6.24 2.84
N VAL A 45 5.04 5.63 2.75
CA VAL A 45 4.58 4.89 1.56
C VAL A 45 4.34 5.82 0.37
N GLY A 46 3.72 6.98 0.61
CA GLY A 46 3.49 7.98 -0.43
C GLY A 46 4.79 8.45 -1.06
N THR A 47 5.77 8.81 -0.24
CA THR A 47 7.08 9.32 -0.69
C THR A 47 7.92 8.23 -1.36
N THR A 48 8.00 7.04 -0.80
CA THR A 48 8.73 5.91 -1.40
C THR A 48 8.10 5.45 -2.70
N SER A 49 6.76 5.44 -2.79
CA SER A 49 6.03 5.12 -4.02
C SER A 49 6.25 6.18 -5.10
N LEU A 50 6.32 7.46 -4.74
CA LEU A 50 6.64 8.55 -5.66
C LEU A 50 8.02 8.36 -6.30
N VAL A 51 9.04 8.09 -5.49
CA VAL A 51 10.41 7.84 -5.96
C VAL A 51 10.44 6.63 -6.89
N SER A 52 9.77 5.54 -6.52
CA SER A 52 9.68 4.33 -7.34
C SER A 52 8.88 4.56 -8.63
N ALA A 53 7.79 5.35 -8.57
CA ALA A 53 6.97 5.69 -9.73
C ALA A 53 7.77 6.45 -10.80
N ILE A 54 8.68 7.35 -10.40
CA ILE A 54 9.56 8.07 -11.33
C ILE A 54 10.42 7.09 -12.14
N SER A 55 11.01 6.08 -11.48
CA SER A 55 11.79 5.05 -12.15
C SER A 55 10.96 4.24 -13.15
N HIS A 56 9.76 3.82 -12.75
CA HIS A 56 8.84 3.08 -13.62
C HIS A 56 8.32 3.93 -14.78
N ALA A 57 8.05 5.21 -14.54
CA ALA A 57 7.60 6.15 -15.57
C ALA A 57 8.67 6.37 -16.64
N ARG A 58 9.94 6.54 -16.25
CA ARG A 58 11.09 6.67 -17.19
C ARG A 58 11.25 5.44 -18.07
N ASN A 59 10.86 4.26 -17.59
CA ASN A 59 10.90 3.00 -18.35
C ASN A 59 9.59 2.72 -19.13
N GLY A 60 8.68 3.68 -19.27
CA GLY A 60 7.43 3.53 -20.01
C GLY A 60 6.43 2.54 -19.39
N ARG A 61 6.60 2.17 -18.12
CA ARG A 61 5.76 1.17 -17.41
C ARG A 61 4.59 1.78 -16.64
N VAL A 62 4.13 2.97 -17.02
CA VAL A 62 3.00 3.66 -16.37
C VAL A 62 1.91 3.96 -17.38
N ARG A 63 0.69 3.50 -17.11
CA ARG A 63 -0.53 3.88 -17.82
C ARG A 63 -1.16 5.08 -17.15
N TRP A 64 -0.70 6.28 -17.54
CA TRP A 64 -1.11 7.54 -16.93
C TRP A 64 -2.62 7.73 -16.86
N LYS A 65 -3.34 7.49 -17.97
CA LYS A 65 -4.80 7.67 -18.01
C LYS A 65 -5.52 6.80 -17.00
N THR A 66 -5.17 5.52 -16.93
CA THR A 66 -5.77 4.58 -15.98
C THR A 66 -5.37 4.92 -14.54
N GLY A 67 -4.08 5.22 -14.31
CA GLY A 67 -3.57 5.59 -13.01
C GLY A 67 -4.19 6.86 -12.44
N LEU A 68 -4.30 7.90 -13.24
CA LEU A 68 -4.88 9.18 -12.81
C LEU A 68 -6.39 9.06 -12.53
N LEU A 69 -7.15 8.36 -13.37
CA LEU A 69 -8.60 8.16 -13.14
C LEU A 69 -8.86 7.34 -11.86
N PHE A 70 -8.19 6.20 -11.73
CA PHE A 70 -8.30 5.35 -10.53
C PHE A 70 -7.76 6.06 -9.30
N GLY A 71 -6.64 6.79 -9.46
CA GLY A 71 -6.01 7.58 -8.40
C GLY A 71 -6.90 8.71 -7.92
N ALA A 72 -7.51 9.48 -8.83
CA ALA A 72 -8.39 10.60 -8.46
C ALA A 72 -9.61 10.14 -7.66
N ALA A 73 -10.29 9.07 -8.10
CA ALA A 73 -11.38 8.48 -7.33
C ALA A 73 -10.88 7.94 -5.98
N GLY A 74 -9.71 7.29 -6.00
CA GLY A 74 -9.07 6.77 -4.79
C GLY A 74 -8.63 7.87 -3.82
N MET A 75 -8.25 9.06 -4.28
CA MET A 75 -7.92 10.20 -3.41
C MET A 75 -9.13 10.66 -2.59
N VAL A 76 -10.31 10.77 -3.24
CA VAL A 76 -11.54 11.15 -2.53
C VAL A 76 -11.86 10.13 -1.44
N GLY A 77 -11.81 8.84 -1.78
CA GLY A 77 -12.00 7.77 -0.80
C GLY A 77 -10.94 7.79 0.31
N ALA A 78 -9.67 7.94 -0.03
CA ALA A 78 -8.57 7.93 0.93
C ALA A 78 -8.60 9.15 1.87
N PHE A 79 -8.96 10.31 1.37
CA PHE A 79 -9.14 11.50 2.20
C PHE A 79 -10.30 11.29 3.20
N GLY A 80 -11.47 10.83 2.72
CA GLY A 80 -12.59 10.50 3.60
C GLY A 80 -12.25 9.40 4.61
N GLY A 81 -11.54 8.36 4.18
CA GLY A 81 -11.05 7.30 5.07
C GLY A 81 -10.07 7.84 6.13
N GLY A 82 -9.15 8.72 5.75
CA GLY A 82 -8.22 9.39 6.66
C GLY A 82 -8.91 10.29 7.69
N LEU A 83 -9.91 11.06 7.25
CA LEU A 83 -10.74 11.87 8.15
C LEU A 83 -11.45 11.00 9.18
N LEU A 84 -12.11 9.92 8.74
CA LEU A 84 -12.81 9.00 9.64
C LEU A 84 -11.85 8.25 10.55
N GLY A 85 -10.68 7.83 10.03
CA GLY A 85 -9.68 7.08 10.78
C GLY A 85 -9.13 7.83 11.99
N GLY A 86 -9.03 9.16 11.91
CA GLY A 86 -8.63 9.99 13.03
C GLY A 86 -9.57 9.94 14.25
N TYR A 87 -10.83 9.55 14.04
CA TYR A 87 -11.84 9.46 15.11
C TYR A 87 -12.13 8.02 15.58
N ILE A 88 -11.68 7.01 14.83
CA ILE A 88 -11.90 5.60 15.16
C ILE A 88 -10.84 5.16 16.20
N PRO A 89 -11.22 4.35 17.21
CA PRO A 89 -10.28 3.77 18.16
C PRO A 89 -9.16 3.00 17.45
N GLY A 90 -7.91 3.16 17.91
CA GLY A 90 -6.73 2.54 17.30
C GLY A 90 -6.84 1.02 17.18
N THR A 91 -7.35 0.35 18.22
CA THR A 91 -7.58 -1.11 18.23
C THR A 91 -8.50 -1.55 17.07
N ILE A 92 -9.59 -0.82 16.82
CA ILE A 92 -10.50 -1.14 15.70
C ILE A 92 -9.77 -1.00 14.37
N LEU A 93 -8.95 0.04 14.21
CA LEU A 93 -8.15 0.25 13.00
C LEU A 93 -7.14 -0.88 12.79
N MET A 94 -6.47 -1.33 13.86
CA MET A 94 -5.49 -2.41 13.79
C MET A 94 -6.15 -3.77 13.52
N ILE A 95 -7.33 -4.05 14.09
CA ILE A 95 -8.11 -5.25 13.77
C ILE A 95 -8.53 -5.23 12.30
N ALA A 96 -9.08 -4.11 11.81
CA ALA A 96 -9.45 -3.95 10.41
C ALA A 96 -8.25 -4.13 9.48
N PHE A 97 -7.08 -3.60 9.87
CA PHE A 97 -5.82 -3.78 9.17
C PHE A 97 -5.41 -5.25 9.10
N ALA A 98 -5.42 -5.96 10.24
CA ALA A 98 -5.08 -7.37 10.32
C ALA A 98 -6.01 -8.26 9.47
N LEU A 99 -7.31 -8.03 9.54
CA LEU A 99 -8.30 -8.74 8.71
C LEU A 99 -8.06 -8.50 7.21
N MET A 100 -7.74 -7.27 6.83
CA MET A 100 -7.42 -6.92 5.46
C MET A 100 -6.12 -7.61 4.99
N MET A 101 -5.09 -7.70 5.85
CA MET A 101 -3.86 -8.46 5.59
C MET A 101 -4.17 -9.93 5.32
N ILE A 102 -4.96 -10.58 6.18
CA ILE A 102 -5.34 -12.00 6.07
C ILE A 102 -6.14 -12.23 4.78
N ALA A 103 -7.13 -11.41 4.50
CA ALA A 103 -7.95 -11.51 3.29
C ALA A 103 -7.13 -11.39 2.01
N THR A 104 -6.20 -10.43 1.99
CA THR A 104 -5.36 -10.17 0.82
C THR A 104 -4.31 -11.25 0.61
N SER A 105 -3.66 -11.70 1.69
CA SER A 105 -2.66 -12.77 1.63
C SER A 105 -3.28 -14.09 1.15
N THR A 106 -4.46 -14.43 1.67
CA THR A 106 -5.19 -15.63 1.22
C THR A 106 -5.58 -15.54 -0.26
N ALA A 107 -6.00 -14.37 -0.74
CA ALA A 107 -6.29 -14.14 -2.16
C ALA A 107 -5.02 -14.28 -3.04
N MET A 108 -3.87 -13.81 -2.55
CA MET A 108 -2.58 -13.94 -3.24
C MET A 108 -2.10 -15.39 -3.30
N LEU A 109 -2.23 -16.14 -2.19
CA LEU A 109 -1.77 -17.53 -2.09
C LEU A 109 -2.66 -18.47 -2.89
N ARG A 110 -3.96 -18.26 -2.93
CA ARG A 110 -4.91 -19.07 -3.71
C ARG A 110 -4.75 -18.94 -5.22
N GLY A 111 -3.94 -17.98 -5.69
CA GLY A 111 -3.64 -17.82 -7.11
C GLY A 111 -4.92 -17.69 -7.94
N ARG A 112 -5.53 -16.53 -7.94
CA ARG A 112 -6.73 -16.30 -8.77
C ARG A 112 -6.36 -16.54 -10.22
N LYS A 113 -7.01 -17.53 -10.87
CA LYS A 113 -6.87 -17.75 -12.31
C LYS A 113 -7.15 -16.43 -13.02
N GLU A 114 -6.16 -15.95 -13.77
CA GLU A 114 -6.35 -14.83 -14.69
C GLU A 114 -7.54 -15.17 -15.59
N LYS A 115 -8.68 -14.56 -15.34
CA LYS A 115 -9.72 -14.53 -16.35
C LYS A 115 -9.19 -13.64 -17.48
N ARG A 116 -8.53 -14.27 -18.46
CA ARG A 116 -8.26 -13.66 -19.76
C ARG A 116 -9.60 -13.28 -20.39
N GLY A 117 -9.99 -12.08 -20.17
CA GLY A 117 -11.16 -11.47 -20.75
C GLY A 117 -11.14 -10.02 -20.31
N ALA A 118 -10.51 -9.18 -21.14
CA ALA A 118 -10.65 -7.74 -21.05
C ALA A 118 -12.12 -7.38 -21.31
N SER A 119 -12.98 -7.60 -20.33
CA SER A 119 -14.24 -6.89 -20.29
C SER A 119 -13.87 -5.41 -20.25
N LYS A 120 -14.33 -4.62 -21.21
CA LYS A 120 -14.26 -3.16 -21.17
C LYS A 120 -14.85 -2.75 -19.83
N SER A 121 -14.00 -2.55 -18.82
CA SER A 121 -14.45 -2.11 -17.50
C SER A 121 -15.08 -0.74 -17.71
N SER A 122 -16.37 -0.65 -17.43
CA SER A 122 -17.09 0.63 -17.47
C SER A 122 -16.31 1.63 -16.60
N LEU A 123 -16.10 2.84 -17.09
CA LEU A 123 -15.46 3.93 -16.34
C LEU A 123 -16.04 4.05 -14.93
N TRP A 124 -17.35 3.82 -14.79
CA TRP A 124 -18.05 3.83 -13.51
C TRP A 124 -17.52 2.77 -12.53
N ARG A 125 -17.22 1.55 -12.97
CA ARG A 125 -16.62 0.52 -12.13
C ARG A 125 -15.23 0.92 -11.65
N VAL A 126 -14.41 1.47 -12.53
CA VAL A 126 -13.06 1.95 -12.18
C VAL A 126 -13.12 3.04 -11.11
N LEU A 127 -14.09 3.96 -11.21
CA LEU A 127 -14.29 5.02 -10.23
C LEU A 127 -14.79 4.49 -8.88
N VAL A 128 -15.78 3.60 -8.89
CA VAL A 128 -16.32 2.98 -7.65
C VAL A 128 -15.26 2.13 -6.98
N ASP A 129 -14.56 1.28 -7.73
CA ASP A 129 -13.48 0.45 -7.19
C ASP A 129 -12.34 1.32 -6.62
N GLY A 130 -11.98 2.41 -7.33
CA GLY A 130 -11.00 3.39 -6.86
C GLY A 130 -11.42 4.04 -5.54
N LEU A 131 -12.66 4.50 -5.44
CA LEU A 131 -13.21 5.15 -4.26
C LEU A 131 -13.26 4.20 -3.06
N VAL A 132 -13.80 2.99 -3.24
CA VAL A 132 -13.89 1.98 -2.17
C VAL A 132 -12.51 1.55 -1.70
N VAL A 133 -11.61 1.21 -2.64
CA VAL A 133 -10.23 0.84 -2.30
C VAL A 133 -9.51 2.02 -1.65
N GLY A 134 -9.77 3.26 -2.12
CA GLY A 134 -9.24 4.47 -1.51
C GLY A 134 -9.71 4.63 -0.07
N ALA A 135 -11.01 4.54 0.20
CA ALA A 135 -11.59 4.70 1.54
C ALA A 135 -11.00 3.68 2.53
N VAL A 136 -11.00 2.40 2.15
CA VAL A 136 -10.43 1.34 3.00
C VAL A 136 -8.95 1.56 3.26
N THR A 137 -8.17 1.90 2.24
CA THR A 137 -6.72 2.07 2.39
C THR A 137 -6.32 3.37 3.07
N GLY A 138 -7.13 4.42 2.92
CA GLY A 138 -6.96 5.68 3.65
C GLY A 138 -7.24 5.49 5.14
N LEU A 139 -8.30 4.76 5.46
CA LEU A 139 -8.70 4.46 6.84
C LEU A 139 -7.63 3.63 7.57
N VAL A 140 -7.08 2.63 6.91
CA VAL A 140 -6.18 1.63 7.52
C VAL A 140 -4.70 1.97 7.35
N GLY A 141 -4.36 2.98 6.55
CA GLY A 141 -2.98 3.47 6.39
C GLY A 141 -2.05 2.59 5.56
N ALA A 142 -2.57 1.53 4.94
CA ALA A 142 -1.73 0.58 4.19
C ALA A 142 -1.24 1.11 2.82
N GLY A 143 -1.49 2.36 2.47
CA GLY A 143 -1.19 2.90 1.13
C GLY A 143 -1.89 2.16 -0.02
N GLY A 144 -2.47 1.00 0.26
CA GLY A 144 -3.28 0.18 -0.65
C GLY A 144 -2.55 -0.46 -1.82
N GLY A 145 -1.22 -0.46 -1.81
CA GLY A 145 -0.44 -0.98 -2.92
C GLY A 145 -0.73 -2.43 -3.26
N PHE A 146 -0.89 -3.24 -2.25
CA PHE A 146 -1.19 -4.65 -2.39
C PHE A 146 -2.62 -4.93 -2.91
N LEU A 147 -3.56 -3.97 -2.80
CA LEU A 147 -4.90 -4.05 -3.40
C LEU A 147 -4.94 -3.46 -4.81
N VAL A 148 -4.17 -2.39 -5.05
CA VAL A 148 -4.19 -1.67 -6.33
C VAL A 148 -3.52 -2.48 -7.44
N VAL A 149 -2.40 -3.16 -7.15
CA VAL A 149 -1.70 -4.00 -8.15
C VAL A 149 -2.62 -5.10 -8.69
N PRO A 150 -3.26 -5.96 -7.84
CA PRO A 150 -4.23 -6.93 -8.33
C PRO A 150 -5.44 -6.29 -9.03
N ALA A 151 -5.94 -5.17 -8.52
CA ALA A 151 -7.08 -4.48 -9.14
C ALA A 151 -6.73 -4.01 -10.57
N LEU A 152 -5.59 -3.38 -10.76
CA LEU A 152 -5.14 -2.92 -12.08
C LEU A 152 -4.79 -4.07 -13.04
N ALA A 153 -4.19 -5.15 -12.53
CA ALA A 153 -3.87 -6.32 -13.34
C ALA A 153 -5.12 -7.10 -13.74
N LEU A 154 -6.05 -7.34 -12.80
CA LEU A 154 -7.22 -8.19 -13.00
C LEU A 154 -8.42 -7.45 -13.61
N LEU A 155 -8.65 -6.19 -13.20
CA LEU A 155 -9.77 -5.37 -13.67
C LEU A 155 -9.35 -4.48 -14.86
N GLY A 156 -8.11 -3.98 -14.82
CA GLY A 156 -7.56 -3.13 -15.88
C GLY A 156 -6.92 -3.90 -17.04
N GLY A 157 -6.73 -5.22 -16.94
CA GLY A 157 -6.07 -6.04 -17.95
C GLY A 157 -4.63 -5.61 -18.25
N LEU A 158 -3.96 -4.96 -17.30
CA LEU A 158 -2.59 -4.50 -17.47
C LEU A 158 -1.60 -5.65 -17.23
N SER A 159 -0.51 -5.70 -18.00
CA SER A 159 0.60 -6.60 -17.70
C SER A 159 1.20 -6.25 -16.33
N MET A 160 1.72 -7.23 -15.60
CA MET A 160 2.22 -7.03 -14.23
C MET A 160 3.22 -5.88 -14.12
N PRO A 161 4.23 -5.71 -14.99
CA PRO A 161 5.15 -4.58 -14.88
C PRO A 161 4.46 -3.21 -15.02
N VAL A 162 3.43 -3.12 -15.87
CA VAL A 162 2.65 -1.89 -16.07
C VAL A 162 1.66 -1.68 -14.92
N ALA A 163 1.06 -2.75 -14.40
CA ALA A 163 0.19 -2.68 -13.23
C ALA A 163 0.96 -2.19 -12.00
N VAL A 164 2.17 -2.70 -11.76
CA VAL A 164 3.05 -2.25 -10.67
C VAL A 164 3.42 -0.77 -10.85
N GLY A 165 3.92 -0.37 -12.03
CA GLY A 165 4.29 1.04 -12.26
C GLY A 165 3.10 2.00 -12.12
N THR A 166 1.93 1.61 -12.64
CA THR A 166 0.71 2.40 -12.54
C THR A 166 0.19 2.45 -11.09
N SER A 167 0.27 1.34 -10.35
CA SER A 167 -0.14 1.31 -8.96
C SER A 167 0.67 2.24 -8.07
N LEU A 168 1.96 2.40 -8.32
CA LEU A 168 2.81 3.31 -7.56
C LEU A 168 2.35 4.77 -7.68
N VAL A 169 1.89 5.20 -8.85
CA VAL A 169 1.28 6.52 -9.04
C VAL A 169 -0.02 6.64 -8.23
N VAL A 170 -0.89 5.64 -8.33
CA VAL A 170 -2.16 5.60 -7.57
C VAL A 170 -1.91 5.62 -6.06
N ILE A 171 -0.93 4.83 -5.59
CA ILE A 171 -0.57 4.77 -4.18
C ILE A 171 -0.08 6.13 -3.69
N THR A 172 0.80 6.78 -4.45
CA THR A 172 1.30 8.11 -4.12
C THR A 172 0.13 9.10 -3.93
N MET A 173 -0.76 9.17 -4.90
CA MET A 173 -1.92 10.06 -4.86
C MET A 173 -2.81 9.80 -3.64
N LYS A 174 -3.18 8.53 -3.41
CA LYS A 174 -4.06 8.15 -2.29
C LYS A 174 -3.39 8.32 -0.93
N SER A 175 -2.11 7.99 -0.82
CA SER A 175 -1.38 8.11 0.44
C SER A 175 -1.29 9.55 0.91
N PHE A 176 -0.99 10.50 0.03
CA PHE A 176 -0.98 11.91 0.42
C PHE A 176 -2.38 12.45 0.69
N ALA A 177 -3.41 11.99 -0.03
CA ALA A 177 -4.79 12.37 0.25
C ALA A 177 -5.28 11.82 1.61
N GLY A 178 -4.99 10.56 1.91
CA GLY A 178 -5.30 9.95 3.20
C GLY A 178 -4.54 10.62 4.35
N LEU A 179 -3.26 10.93 4.14
CA LEU A 179 -2.45 11.69 5.10
C LEU A 179 -3.08 13.05 5.40
N ALA A 180 -3.50 13.79 4.37
CA ALA A 180 -4.17 15.07 4.57
C ALA A 180 -5.43 14.93 5.43
N GLY A 181 -6.17 13.82 5.29
CA GLY A 181 -7.29 13.51 6.18
C GLY A 181 -6.87 13.29 7.63
N TYR A 182 -5.83 12.48 7.87
CA TYR A 182 -5.33 12.20 9.22
C TYR A 182 -4.72 13.42 9.91
N LEU A 183 -4.03 14.30 9.19
CA LEU A 183 -3.39 15.50 9.75
C LEU A 183 -4.39 16.51 10.34
N THR A 184 -5.69 16.34 10.11
CA THR A 184 -6.72 17.15 10.77
C THR A 184 -6.91 16.79 12.25
N SER A 185 -6.51 15.59 12.67
CA SER A 185 -6.76 15.03 14.00
C SER A 185 -5.54 14.40 14.67
N VAL A 186 -4.46 14.15 13.93
CA VAL A 186 -3.25 13.50 14.41
C VAL A 186 -2.04 14.39 14.17
N GLN A 187 -1.20 14.54 15.19
CA GLN A 187 0.11 15.19 15.08
C GLN A 187 1.19 14.14 14.86
N LEU A 188 2.14 14.42 13.97
CA LEU A 188 3.24 13.52 13.64
C LEU A 188 4.56 14.04 14.20
N ASP A 189 5.37 13.13 14.73
CA ASP A 189 6.79 13.39 14.93
C ASP A 189 7.52 13.36 13.58
N TRP A 190 7.65 14.52 12.97
CA TRP A 190 8.30 14.68 11.66
C TRP A 190 9.77 14.24 11.67
N GLY A 191 10.46 14.31 12.81
CA GLY A 191 11.84 13.85 12.93
C GLY A 191 11.94 12.34 12.66
N LEU A 192 11.12 11.57 13.38
CA LEU A 192 11.03 10.13 13.21
C LEU A 192 10.52 9.74 11.82
N VAL A 193 9.47 10.39 11.33
CA VAL A 193 8.87 10.11 10.02
C VAL A 193 9.85 10.33 8.88
N LEU A 194 10.59 11.43 8.89
CA LEU A 194 11.59 11.73 7.87
C LEU A 194 12.77 10.76 7.90
N MET A 195 13.23 10.38 9.11
CA MET A 195 14.31 9.39 9.28
C MET A 195 13.91 8.02 8.72
N VAL A 196 12.70 7.55 9.05
CA VAL A 196 12.14 6.30 8.54
C VAL A 196 11.98 6.36 7.01
N THR A 197 11.48 7.50 6.51
CA THR A 197 11.28 7.72 5.06
C THR A 197 12.61 7.67 4.31
N ALA A 198 13.64 8.34 4.79
CA ALA A 198 14.96 8.35 4.16
C ALA A 198 15.54 6.91 4.08
N ALA A 199 15.47 6.15 5.18
CA ALA A 199 15.92 4.77 5.19
C ALA A 199 15.07 3.89 4.25
N ALA A 200 13.75 4.09 4.22
CA ALA A 200 12.85 3.35 3.33
C ALA A 200 13.09 3.67 1.85
N ILE A 201 13.43 4.90 1.49
CA ILE A 201 13.81 5.27 0.11
C ILE A 201 15.07 4.51 -0.31
N VAL A 202 16.12 4.51 0.51
CA VAL A 202 17.36 3.76 0.24
C VAL A 202 17.05 2.28 0.06
N GLY A 203 16.26 1.70 0.98
CA GLY A 203 15.82 0.31 0.88
C GLY A 203 15.03 0.02 -0.41
N SER A 204 14.13 0.92 -0.82
CA SER A 204 13.30 0.73 -2.01
C SER A 204 14.11 0.74 -3.31
N LEU A 205 15.15 1.54 -3.38
CA LEU A 205 16.08 1.55 -4.51
C LEU A 205 16.87 0.24 -4.62
N VAL A 206 17.30 -0.32 -3.49
CA VAL A 206 17.95 -1.63 -3.44
C VAL A 206 16.95 -2.72 -3.82
N GLY A 207 15.76 -2.72 -3.22
CA GLY A 207 14.70 -3.69 -3.47
C GLY A 207 14.25 -3.72 -4.93
N SER A 208 14.09 -2.57 -5.57
CA SER A 208 13.69 -2.48 -6.98
C SER A 208 14.73 -3.07 -7.95
N ARG A 209 16.03 -2.98 -7.61
CA ARG A 209 17.10 -3.63 -8.38
C ARG A 209 17.09 -5.16 -8.20
N LEU A 210 16.81 -5.64 -6.99
CA LEU A 210 16.69 -7.07 -6.71
C LEU A 210 15.46 -7.70 -7.37
N ALA A 211 14.33 -6.97 -7.43
CA ALA A 211 13.08 -7.45 -8.03
C ALA A 211 13.26 -7.94 -9.47
N GLY A 212 14.16 -7.31 -10.23
CA GLY A 212 14.45 -7.72 -11.60
C GLY A 212 15.16 -9.06 -11.74
N ARG A 213 15.63 -9.66 -10.64
CA ARG A 213 16.39 -10.93 -10.63
C ARG A 213 15.62 -12.12 -10.05
N MET A 214 14.46 -11.89 -9.45
CA MET A 214 13.69 -12.93 -8.78
C MET A 214 12.45 -13.34 -9.59
N PRO A 215 12.08 -14.63 -9.66
CA PRO A 215 10.85 -15.06 -10.31
C PRO A 215 9.63 -14.52 -9.54
N GLU A 216 8.69 -13.95 -10.28
CA GLU A 216 7.48 -13.31 -9.76
C GLU A 216 6.66 -14.22 -8.83
N THR A 217 6.61 -15.52 -9.16
CA THR A 217 5.89 -16.52 -8.37
C THR A 217 6.46 -16.71 -6.97
N LEU A 218 7.80 -16.67 -6.83
CA LEU A 218 8.49 -16.80 -5.55
C LEU A 218 8.25 -15.55 -4.69
N LEU A 219 8.39 -14.38 -5.29
CA LEU A 219 8.10 -13.10 -4.63
C LEU A 219 6.65 -13.05 -4.12
N ARG A 220 5.69 -13.43 -4.97
CA ARG A 220 4.27 -13.42 -4.63
C ARG A 220 3.93 -14.38 -3.50
N LYS A 221 4.43 -15.63 -3.56
CA LYS A 221 4.17 -16.63 -2.51
C LYS A 221 4.85 -16.28 -1.20
N GLY A 222 6.13 -15.93 -1.23
CA GLY A 222 6.88 -15.55 -0.03
C GLY A 222 6.26 -14.36 0.67
N PHE A 223 5.87 -13.34 -0.09
CA PHE A 223 5.17 -12.19 0.46
C PHE A 223 3.78 -12.54 1.01
N GLY A 224 3.00 -13.34 0.28
CA GLY A 224 1.67 -13.78 0.74
C GLY A 224 1.74 -14.53 2.08
N VAL A 225 2.70 -15.45 2.24
CA VAL A 225 2.93 -16.15 3.51
C VAL A 225 3.34 -15.17 4.61
N PHE A 226 4.29 -14.27 4.31
CA PHE A 226 4.76 -13.30 5.28
C PHE A 226 3.64 -12.37 5.77
N VAL A 227 2.81 -11.84 4.85
CA VAL A 227 1.67 -10.98 5.18
C VAL A 227 0.62 -11.75 5.99
N LEU A 228 0.39 -13.04 5.68
CA LEU A 228 -0.52 -13.88 6.45
C LEU A 228 -0.06 -14.04 7.90
N VAL A 229 1.22 -14.37 8.08
CA VAL A 229 1.82 -14.54 9.42
C VAL A 229 1.73 -13.23 10.20
N MET A 230 2.09 -12.11 9.58
CA MET A 230 2.00 -10.79 10.24
C MET A 230 0.56 -10.39 10.55
N GLY A 231 -0.39 -10.67 9.65
CA GLY A 231 -1.81 -10.40 9.88
C GLY A 231 -2.38 -11.19 11.06
N VAL A 232 -2.03 -12.47 11.17
CA VAL A 232 -2.40 -13.31 12.32
C VAL A 232 -1.73 -12.81 13.60
N PHE A 233 -0.46 -12.43 13.53
CA PHE A 233 0.29 -11.89 14.68
C PHE A 233 -0.33 -10.60 15.20
N VAL A 234 -0.60 -9.62 14.31
CA VAL A 234 -1.27 -8.36 14.69
C VAL A 234 -2.64 -8.62 15.29
N LEU A 235 -3.44 -9.51 14.65
CA LEU A 235 -4.76 -9.84 15.15
C LEU A 235 -4.71 -10.49 16.55
N SER A 236 -3.74 -11.35 16.79
CA SER A 236 -3.59 -11.99 18.10
C SER A 236 -3.20 -11.00 19.19
N LEU A 237 -2.36 -9.99 18.87
CA LEU A 237 -1.97 -8.94 19.83
C LEU A 237 -3.13 -8.00 20.18
N GLU A 238 -4.03 -7.74 19.24
CA GLU A 238 -5.14 -6.82 19.49
C GLU A 238 -6.35 -7.50 20.17
N LEU A 239 -6.41 -8.84 20.18
CA LEU A 239 -7.50 -9.62 20.81
C LEU A 239 -7.12 -10.15 22.20
N LEU A 240 -5.83 -10.13 22.59
CA LEU A 240 -5.32 -10.53 23.91
C LEU A 240 -5.25 -9.34 24.85
#